data_289c2cf40398ff1b585120bbb768e059
#
_entry.id   289c2cf40398ff1b585120bbb768e059
#
_cell.length_a   1.000
_cell.length_b   1.000
_cell.length_c   1.000
_cell.angle_alpha   90.00
_cell.angle_beta   90.00
_cell.angle_gamma   90.00
#
_symmetry.space_group_name_H-M   'P 1'
#
loop_
_entity.id
_entity.type
_entity.pdbx_description
1 polymer ?
#
loop_
_entity_poly.entity_id
_entity_poly.type
_entity_poly.pdbx_seq_one_letter_code
_entity_poly.pdbx_strand_id
1 'polypeptide(L)'
;MKTSHRVITPICVLVIGLVAALLAASVSRAAGTYDINVVLPLTGSAAFVGQGQKDALAAFEIQTNKTGGIGGATLHFVFQDDQTSPQVAVQLTTQILGGTPAVIMGSSLVGECLAMAALMRNGPVHYCMSPAIHPKPGGYVFSAASSSIDQIAAVVRYYRMKGLTKLATLMTTDASGQDGDRAVDKILGYPENKGVITKVVAEHFNPSDVSVAAQIARIKESGAQAIVAWTTGAPAATVFRGMIQAGLDLPVAPTSGNQTFAAMTQWQSFLPTHLILASALYPPHAGVLQLDPRVEKAQHEMYAVLKDRGLKADNQAATSWDAGLIIVSGLRKLGANATAKQLRDYIANLTDFPGVDGIYDFKKYPERGLGPDSSTVTTYDAKTKDWVWLSRPGGAPLK
;
A
#
# COMPACT_ATOMS: atom_id res chain seq x y z
N MET A 1 -69.71 57.46 28.22
CA MET A 1 -69.08 56.50 27.28
C MET A 1 -67.63 56.31 27.76
N LYS A 2 -67.34 55.08 28.31
CA LYS A 2 -66.00 54.74 28.82
C LYS A 2 -65.38 53.73 27.85
N THR A 3 -64.34 54.16 27.15
CA THR A 3 -63.49 53.34 26.28
C THR A 3 -62.42 52.61 27.12
N SER A 4 -62.47 51.30 27.21
CA SER A 4 -61.44 50.49 27.89
C SER A 4 -60.34 50.10 26.87
N HIS A 5 -59.13 50.59 27.01
CA HIS A 5 -57.98 50.08 26.33
C HIS A 5 -57.44 48.82 27.03
N ARG A 6 -57.51 47.66 26.33
CA ARG A 6 -56.81 46.41 26.78
C ARG A 6 -55.31 46.56 26.44
N VAL A 7 -54.48 46.63 27.46
CA VAL A 7 -53.02 46.54 27.33
C VAL A 7 -52.69 45.05 27.18
N ILE A 8 -52.26 44.60 25.97
CA ILE A 8 -51.74 43.28 25.71
C ILE A 8 -50.25 43.27 26.19
N THR A 9 -50.01 42.46 27.21
CA THR A 9 -48.79 42.39 27.99
C THR A 9 -47.60 41.85 27.13
N PRO A 10 -46.42 42.44 27.13
CA PRO A 10 -45.28 42.02 26.35
C PRO A 10 -44.58 40.72 26.82
N ILE A 11 -45.17 40.03 27.81
CA ILE A 11 -44.59 38.82 28.41
C ILE A 11 -44.65 37.59 27.50
N CYS A 12 -45.69 37.47 26.66
CA CYS A 12 -45.83 36.30 25.77
C CYS A 12 -44.79 36.27 24.62
N VAL A 13 -44.29 37.42 24.17
CA VAL A 13 -43.30 37.45 23.09
C VAL A 13 -41.89 37.05 23.58
N LEU A 14 -41.58 37.33 24.83
CA LEU A 14 -40.27 36.99 25.45
C LEU A 14 -40.13 35.45 25.68
N VAL A 15 -41.19 34.76 26.01
CA VAL A 15 -41.20 33.31 26.29
C VAL A 15 -41.06 32.52 24.99
N ILE A 16 -41.69 32.95 23.90
CA ILE A 16 -41.57 32.30 22.59
C ILE A 16 -40.15 32.43 22.00
N GLY A 17 -39.50 33.59 22.20
CA GLY A 17 -38.11 33.83 21.78
C GLY A 17 -37.09 32.95 22.55
N LEU A 18 -37.32 32.69 23.85
CA LEU A 18 -36.44 31.87 24.67
C LEU A 18 -36.56 30.36 24.34
N VAL A 19 -37.78 29.89 24.02
CA VAL A 19 -38.01 28.50 23.59
C VAL A 19 -37.44 28.23 22.21
N ALA A 20 -37.51 29.18 21.29
CA ALA A 20 -36.88 29.07 19.96
C ALA A 20 -35.34 29.08 20.05
N ALA A 21 -34.75 29.86 20.98
CA ALA A 21 -33.29 29.85 21.21
C ALA A 21 -32.79 28.55 21.89
N LEU A 22 -33.62 27.91 22.72
CA LEU A 22 -33.31 26.60 23.32
C LEU A 22 -33.47 25.41 22.36
N LEU A 23 -34.32 25.53 21.35
CA LEU A 23 -34.46 24.54 20.26
C LEU A 23 -33.34 24.67 19.21
N ALA A 24 -32.71 25.82 19.10
CA ALA A 24 -31.53 26.05 18.25
C ALA A 24 -30.21 25.69 18.94
N ALA A 25 -30.19 25.29 20.20
CA ALA A 25 -29.10 24.60 20.84
C ALA A 25 -29.06 23.19 20.20
N SER A 26 -28.54 23.14 18.97
CA SER A 26 -28.17 21.90 18.30
C SER A 26 -27.46 21.05 19.33
N VAL A 27 -28.07 19.89 19.65
CA VAL A 27 -27.41 18.84 20.40
C VAL A 27 -26.12 18.58 19.63
N SER A 28 -25.03 19.20 20.03
CA SER A 28 -23.68 18.80 19.66
C SER A 28 -23.53 17.41 20.28
N ARG A 29 -24.08 16.43 19.59
CA ARG A 29 -23.84 15.03 19.89
C ARG A 29 -22.33 14.91 19.78
N ALA A 30 -21.65 14.67 20.90
CA ALA A 30 -20.22 14.37 20.86
C ALA A 30 -20.07 13.31 19.77
N ALA A 31 -19.46 13.71 18.66
CA ALA A 31 -19.27 12.81 17.53
C ALA A 31 -18.42 11.67 18.05
N GLY A 32 -18.98 10.45 18.07
CA GLY A 32 -18.29 9.25 18.55
C GLY A 32 -17.00 9.02 17.78
N THR A 33 -16.20 8.07 18.21
CA THR A 33 -15.03 7.57 17.48
C THR A 33 -15.47 6.51 16.48
N TYR A 34 -14.92 6.55 15.28
CA TYR A 34 -15.04 5.51 14.27
C TYR A 34 -13.73 4.73 14.20
N ASP A 35 -13.71 3.54 14.78
CA ASP A 35 -12.52 2.70 14.84
C ASP A 35 -12.36 1.88 13.56
N ILE A 36 -11.16 1.90 12.97
CA ILE A 36 -10.75 1.00 11.89
C ILE A 36 -9.57 0.18 12.39
N ASN A 37 -9.76 -1.14 12.48
CA ASN A 37 -8.68 -2.04 12.84
C ASN A 37 -7.68 -2.20 11.71
N VAL A 38 -6.39 -2.06 12.04
CA VAL A 38 -5.26 -2.15 11.11
C VAL A 38 -4.26 -3.18 11.63
N VAL A 39 -4.16 -4.32 10.96
CA VAL A 39 -3.23 -5.39 11.29
C VAL A 39 -1.95 -5.19 10.48
N LEU A 40 -0.79 -5.09 11.12
CA LEU A 40 0.49 -4.78 10.47
C LEU A 40 1.64 -5.57 11.10
N PRO A 41 2.71 -5.88 10.33
CA PRO A 41 3.94 -6.45 10.87
C PRO A 41 4.75 -5.34 11.59
N LEU A 42 4.37 -5.00 12.83
CA LEU A 42 5.05 -3.95 13.60
C LEU A 42 6.33 -4.45 14.25
N THR A 43 6.46 -5.77 14.41
CA THR A 43 7.67 -6.48 14.84
C THR A 43 8.00 -7.64 13.90
N GLY A 44 9.15 -8.31 14.11
CA GLY A 44 9.60 -9.42 13.27
C GLY A 44 10.44 -8.98 12.06
N SER A 45 10.59 -9.87 11.07
CA SER A 45 11.54 -9.73 9.96
C SER A 45 11.16 -8.61 8.94
N ALA A 46 9.91 -8.16 8.95
CA ALA A 46 9.39 -7.10 8.08
C ALA A 46 8.90 -5.86 8.86
N ALA A 47 9.35 -5.66 10.08
CA ALA A 47 8.89 -4.59 10.96
C ALA A 47 8.94 -3.19 10.32
N PHE A 48 9.95 -2.87 9.53
CA PHE A 48 10.07 -1.56 8.89
C PHE A 48 8.94 -1.29 7.87
N VAL A 49 8.34 -2.35 7.29
CA VAL A 49 7.18 -2.22 6.40
C VAL A 49 5.98 -1.73 7.20
N GLY A 50 5.63 -2.44 8.27
CA GLY A 50 4.48 -2.10 9.11
C GLY A 50 4.64 -0.78 9.85
N GLN A 51 5.85 -0.46 10.34
CA GLN A 51 6.10 0.81 11.00
C GLN A 51 5.91 2.01 10.06
N GLY A 52 6.44 1.95 8.83
CA GLY A 52 6.24 3.00 7.82
C GLY A 52 4.77 3.22 7.49
N GLN A 53 3.99 2.14 7.36
CA GLN A 53 2.54 2.22 7.12
C GLN A 53 1.78 2.78 8.32
N LYS A 54 2.13 2.35 9.54
CA LYS A 54 1.55 2.89 10.78
C LYS A 54 1.76 4.39 10.89
N ASP A 55 2.98 4.87 10.67
CA ASP A 55 3.34 6.28 10.77
C ASP A 55 2.55 7.12 9.75
N ALA A 56 2.43 6.62 8.52
CA ALA A 56 1.66 7.29 7.47
C ALA A 56 0.15 7.32 7.77
N LEU A 57 -0.42 6.20 8.23
CA LEU A 57 -1.83 6.14 8.63
C LEU A 57 -2.14 7.01 9.84
N ALA A 58 -1.24 7.10 10.83
CA ALA A 58 -1.40 8.02 11.96
C ALA A 58 -1.37 9.49 11.50
N ALA A 59 -0.55 9.83 10.51
CA ALA A 59 -0.55 11.15 9.90
C ALA A 59 -1.85 11.41 9.11
N PHE A 60 -2.31 10.43 8.35
CA PHE A 60 -3.57 10.45 7.60
C PHE A 60 -4.79 10.61 8.52
N GLU A 61 -4.83 9.90 9.67
CA GLU A 61 -5.88 10.02 10.69
C GLU A 61 -6.05 11.46 11.15
N ILE A 62 -4.94 12.12 11.51
CA ILE A 62 -4.95 13.50 11.96
C ILE A 62 -5.49 14.43 10.86
N GLN A 63 -5.03 14.26 9.62
CA GLN A 63 -5.51 15.05 8.49
C GLN A 63 -6.99 14.83 8.22
N THR A 64 -7.43 13.57 8.26
CA THR A 64 -8.84 13.21 8.09
C THR A 64 -9.72 13.86 9.16
N ASN A 65 -9.27 13.85 10.40
CA ASN A 65 -10.01 14.44 11.52
C ASN A 65 -10.08 15.98 11.44
N LYS A 66 -9.01 16.63 10.98
CA LYS A 66 -9.03 18.09 10.71
C LYS A 66 -10.06 18.46 9.63
N THR A 67 -10.41 17.55 8.73
CA THR A 67 -11.37 17.76 7.64
C THR A 67 -12.74 17.14 7.91
N GLY A 68 -13.10 16.92 9.20
CA GLY A 68 -14.45 16.52 9.64
C GLY A 68 -14.61 15.00 9.87
N GLY A 69 -13.55 14.23 9.90
CA GLY A 69 -13.61 12.80 10.23
C GLY A 69 -14.47 11.99 9.27
N ILE A 70 -15.27 11.09 9.81
CA ILE A 70 -16.24 10.26 9.10
C ILE A 70 -17.65 10.64 9.54
N GLY A 71 -18.33 11.47 8.76
CA GLY A 71 -19.69 11.94 9.09
C GLY A 71 -19.77 12.68 10.44
N GLY A 72 -18.70 13.37 10.84
CA GLY A 72 -18.57 14.05 12.11
C GLY A 72 -17.95 13.19 13.22
N ALA A 73 -17.85 11.86 13.07
CA ALA A 73 -17.14 11.00 14.01
C ALA A 73 -15.61 11.13 13.80
N THR A 74 -14.86 11.08 14.90
CA THR A 74 -13.39 11.08 14.86
C THR A 74 -12.90 9.72 14.34
N LEU A 75 -12.15 9.71 13.22
CA LEU A 75 -11.47 8.51 12.76
C LEU A 75 -10.39 8.11 13.78
N HIS A 76 -10.30 6.83 14.09
CA HIS A 76 -9.24 6.26 14.89
C HIS A 76 -8.77 4.92 14.31
N PHE A 77 -7.47 4.80 13.99
CA PHE A 77 -6.87 3.55 13.57
C PHE A 77 -6.38 2.76 14.79
N VAL A 78 -6.92 1.56 14.96
CA VAL A 78 -6.53 0.63 16.02
C VAL A 78 -5.46 -0.32 15.46
N PHE A 79 -4.18 -0.01 15.72
CA PHE A 79 -3.07 -0.79 15.21
C PHE A 79 -2.82 -2.05 16.04
N GLN A 80 -2.65 -3.18 15.36
CA GLN A 80 -2.38 -4.49 15.95
C GLN A 80 -1.17 -5.13 15.25
N ASP A 81 -0.27 -5.71 16.04
CA ASP A 81 0.98 -6.31 15.56
C ASP A 81 0.80 -7.78 15.20
N ASP A 82 0.90 -8.14 13.92
CA ASP A 82 0.88 -9.53 13.47
C ASP A 82 2.24 -10.24 13.62
N GLN A 83 3.28 -9.53 14.04
CA GLN A 83 4.62 -10.07 14.33
C GLN A 83 5.27 -10.75 13.10
N THR A 84 4.88 -10.37 11.89
CA THR A 84 5.29 -11.06 10.66
C THR A 84 4.89 -12.56 10.69
N SER A 85 3.70 -12.87 11.20
CA SER A 85 3.19 -14.23 11.42
C SER A 85 1.76 -14.39 10.92
N PRO A 86 1.52 -15.24 9.91
CA PRO A 86 0.16 -15.54 9.45
C PRO A 86 -0.75 -16.09 10.55
N GLN A 87 -0.21 -16.84 11.51
CA GLN A 87 -0.95 -17.40 12.63
C GLN A 87 -1.44 -16.31 13.58
N VAL A 88 -0.59 -15.32 13.89
CA VAL A 88 -0.98 -14.17 14.71
C VAL A 88 -2.00 -13.31 13.98
N ALA A 89 -1.81 -13.07 12.67
CA ALA A 89 -2.78 -12.35 11.85
C ALA A 89 -4.17 -13.00 11.88
N VAL A 90 -4.27 -14.34 11.83
CA VAL A 90 -5.55 -15.08 11.98
C VAL A 90 -6.16 -14.86 13.35
N GLN A 91 -5.37 -14.93 14.43
CA GLN A 91 -5.86 -14.73 15.80
C GLN A 91 -6.43 -13.32 15.99
N LEU A 92 -5.69 -12.31 15.59
CA LEU A 92 -6.12 -10.91 15.63
C LEU A 92 -7.39 -10.68 14.80
N THR A 93 -7.41 -11.18 13.57
CA THR A 93 -8.57 -11.07 12.69
C THR A 93 -9.80 -11.71 13.29
N THR A 94 -9.67 -12.90 13.90
CA THR A 94 -10.78 -13.59 14.55
C THR A 94 -11.36 -12.77 15.71
N GLN A 95 -10.51 -12.13 16.51
CA GLN A 95 -10.92 -11.23 17.59
C GLN A 95 -11.66 -10.00 17.03
N ILE A 96 -11.12 -9.36 15.99
CA ILE A 96 -11.72 -8.19 15.34
C ILE A 96 -13.11 -8.50 14.77
N LEU A 97 -13.27 -9.68 14.16
CA LEU A 97 -14.55 -10.11 13.58
C LEU A 97 -15.67 -10.24 14.61
N GLY A 98 -15.35 -10.47 15.90
CA GLY A 98 -16.32 -10.47 16.99
C GLY A 98 -17.06 -9.13 17.16
N GLY A 99 -16.43 -8.01 16.75
CA GLY A 99 -17.02 -6.67 16.75
C GLY A 99 -17.82 -6.31 15.49
N THR A 100 -17.93 -7.20 14.51
CA THR A 100 -18.65 -7.00 13.23
C THR A 100 -18.30 -5.68 12.51
N PRO A 101 -17.00 -5.35 12.28
CA PRO A 101 -16.59 -4.12 11.62
C PRO A 101 -17.01 -4.10 10.14
N ALA A 102 -17.14 -2.90 9.54
CA ALA A 102 -17.38 -2.78 8.10
C ALA A 102 -16.10 -3.04 7.29
N VAL A 103 -14.93 -2.77 7.87
CA VAL A 103 -13.62 -2.88 7.21
C VAL A 103 -12.51 -3.26 8.19
N ILE A 104 -11.53 -4.02 7.68
CA ILE A 104 -10.23 -4.28 8.31
C ILE A 104 -9.15 -3.95 7.29
N MET A 105 -8.11 -3.22 7.69
CA MET A 105 -6.95 -2.93 6.84
C MET A 105 -5.78 -3.85 7.17
N GLY A 106 -4.94 -4.13 6.18
CA GLY A 106 -3.72 -4.92 6.35
C GLY A 106 -3.91 -6.40 5.94
N SER A 107 -2.97 -7.28 6.13
CA SER A 107 -1.59 -6.96 6.49
C SER A 107 -0.80 -6.39 5.28
N SER A 108 0.53 -6.43 5.36
CA SER A 108 1.41 -5.92 4.29
C SER A 108 2.09 -7.04 3.53
N LEU A 109 2.17 -8.21 4.11
CA LEU A 109 2.78 -9.39 3.51
C LEU A 109 1.70 -10.35 3.00
N VAL A 110 2.01 -11.05 1.93
CA VAL A 110 1.02 -11.91 1.26
C VAL A 110 0.58 -13.10 2.12
N GLY A 111 1.46 -13.66 2.94
CA GLY A 111 1.13 -14.79 3.82
C GLY A 111 0.03 -14.41 4.82
N GLU A 112 0.20 -13.29 5.49
CA GLU A 112 -0.74 -12.71 6.46
C GLU A 112 -2.03 -12.28 5.76
N CYS A 113 -1.93 -11.59 4.62
CA CYS A 113 -3.10 -11.21 3.82
C CYS A 113 -3.96 -12.41 3.39
N LEU A 114 -3.33 -13.49 2.91
CA LEU A 114 -4.05 -14.71 2.50
C LEU A 114 -4.72 -15.39 3.70
N ALA A 115 -4.03 -15.42 4.85
CA ALA A 115 -4.56 -15.99 6.08
C ALA A 115 -5.78 -15.21 6.59
N MET A 116 -5.71 -13.86 6.59
CA MET A 116 -6.83 -12.98 6.92
C MET A 116 -7.98 -13.12 5.91
N ALA A 117 -7.67 -13.11 4.60
CA ALA A 117 -8.64 -13.17 3.51
C ALA A 117 -9.52 -14.43 3.56
N ALA A 118 -8.98 -15.55 4.06
CA ALA A 118 -9.74 -16.79 4.22
C ALA A 118 -10.94 -16.66 5.17
N LEU A 119 -10.92 -15.65 6.07
CA LEU A 119 -11.96 -15.35 7.04
C LEU A 119 -13.02 -14.36 6.51
N MET A 120 -12.80 -13.71 5.35
CA MET A 120 -13.61 -12.60 4.83
C MET A 120 -14.67 -13.01 3.82
N ARG A 121 -15.30 -14.19 3.97
CA ARG A 121 -16.25 -14.73 2.98
C ARG A 121 -17.45 -13.82 2.71
N ASN A 122 -17.99 -13.19 3.76
CA ASN A 122 -19.18 -12.32 3.70
C ASN A 122 -18.93 -10.95 4.33
N GLY A 123 -17.70 -10.51 4.34
CA GLY A 123 -17.26 -9.29 5.02
C GLY A 123 -16.57 -9.59 6.35
N PRO A 124 -15.97 -8.56 6.95
CA PRO A 124 -15.84 -7.16 6.50
C PRO A 124 -15.07 -7.00 5.18
N VAL A 125 -15.05 -5.76 4.64
CA VAL A 125 -14.07 -5.42 3.61
C VAL A 125 -12.67 -5.62 4.20
N HIS A 126 -11.83 -6.39 3.51
CA HIS A 126 -10.43 -6.57 3.85
C HIS A 126 -9.58 -5.81 2.83
N TYR A 127 -8.94 -4.74 3.25
CA TYR A 127 -8.07 -3.95 2.39
C TYR A 127 -6.61 -4.32 2.65
N CYS A 128 -6.09 -5.30 1.90
CA CYS A 128 -4.72 -5.79 1.98
C CYS A 128 -3.75 -4.82 1.31
N MET A 129 -2.56 -4.62 1.87
CA MET A 129 -1.52 -3.74 1.34
C MET A 129 -0.37 -4.51 0.68
N SER A 130 -0.53 -5.81 0.42
CA SER A 130 0.44 -6.61 -0.31
C SER A 130 0.19 -6.60 -1.82
N PRO A 131 1.23 -6.40 -2.66
CA PRO A 131 1.11 -6.53 -4.12
C PRO A 131 0.84 -7.97 -4.59
N ALA A 132 1.24 -8.96 -3.78
CA ALA A 132 1.21 -10.37 -4.14
C ALA A 132 -0.13 -11.08 -3.83
N ILE A 133 -1.11 -10.36 -3.25
CA ILE A 133 -2.47 -10.89 -3.16
C ILE A 133 -3.20 -10.67 -4.50
N HIS A 134 -3.91 -11.69 -4.95
CA HIS A 134 -4.73 -11.64 -6.17
C HIS A 134 -6.18 -11.93 -5.82
N PRO A 135 -6.94 -10.92 -5.34
CA PRO A 135 -8.32 -11.11 -4.90
C PRO A 135 -9.21 -11.55 -6.05
N LYS A 136 -10.20 -12.39 -5.76
CA LYS A 136 -11.20 -12.81 -6.74
C LYS A 136 -12.25 -11.72 -6.91
N PRO A 137 -12.64 -11.38 -8.17
CA PRO A 137 -13.70 -10.42 -8.45
C PRO A 137 -15.00 -10.73 -7.71
N GLY A 138 -15.63 -9.68 -7.16
CA GLY A 138 -16.90 -9.77 -6.44
C GLY A 138 -16.77 -10.19 -4.98
N GLY A 139 -15.55 -10.39 -4.48
CA GLY A 139 -15.27 -10.69 -3.07
C GLY A 139 -15.28 -9.46 -2.16
N TYR A 140 -14.83 -9.67 -0.92
CA TYR A 140 -14.67 -8.62 0.08
C TYR A 140 -13.20 -8.23 0.29
N VAL A 141 -12.28 -8.81 -0.48
CA VAL A 141 -10.84 -8.55 -0.37
C VAL A 141 -10.40 -7.62 -1.49
N PHE A 142 -9.71 -6.55 -1.13
CA PHE A 142 -9.14 -5.55 -2.03
C PHE A 142 -7.65 -5.38 -1.77
N SER A 143 -6.93 -4.75 -2.71
CA SER A 143 -5.53 -4.41 -2.54
C SER A 143 -5.25 -2.99 -3.01
N ALA A 144 -4.47 -2.22 -2.26
CA ALA A 144 -4.06 -0.87 -2.62
C ALA A 144 -2.84 -0.83 -3.56
N ALA A 145 -1.99 -1.84 -3.53
CA ALA A 145 -0.75 -1.85 -4.31
C ALA A 145 -0.96 -2.33 -5.75
N SER A 146 -0.13 -1.87 -6.69
CA SER A 146 -0.03 -2.51 -8.02
C SER A 146 0.38 -3.98 -7.86
N SER A 147 -0.06 -4.85 -8.79
CA SER A 147 0.18 -6.28 -8.64
C SER A 147 1.66 -6.65 -8.76
N SER A 148 2.08 -7.73 -8.08
CA SER A 148 3.41 -8.32 -8.27
C SER A 148 3.70 -8.64 -9.72
N ILE A 149 2.68 -9.07 -10.48
CA ILE A 149 2.79 -9.33 -11.92
C ILE A 149 3.16 -8.04 -12.67
N ASP A 150 2.47 -6.92 -12.40
CA ASP A 150 2.73 -5.65 -13.06
C ASP A 150 4.10 -5.08 -12.66
N GLN A 151 4.46 -5.23 -11.39
CA GLN A 151 5.76 -4.81 -10.87
C GLN A 151 6.91 -5.59 -11.52
N ILE A 152 6.83 -6.92 -11.57
CA ILE A 152 7.86 -7.76 -12.20
C ILE A 152 7.88 -7.54 -13.72
N ALA A 153 6.71 -7.31 -14.35
CA ALA A 153 6.65 -7.00 -15.78
C ALA A 153 7.38 -5.68 -16.11
N ALA A 154 7.23 -4.66 -15.27
CA ALA A 154 7.97 -3.40 -15.43
C ALA A 154 9.49 -3.61 -15.30
N VAL A 155 9.94 -4.40 -14.31
CA VAL A 155 11.35 -4.76 -14.12
C VAL A 155 11.89 -5.56 -15.31
N VAL A 156 11.19 -6.59 -15.75
CA VAL A 156 11.64 -7.44 -16.89
C VAL A 156 11.70 -6.63 -18.19
N ARG A 157 10.70 -5.75 -18.41
CA ARG A 157 10.75 -4.82 -19.55
C ARG A 157 11.96 -3.89 -19.47
N TYR A 158 12.25 -3.33 -18.30
CA TYR A 158 13.41 -2.48 -18.08
C TYR A 158 14.72 -3.26 -18.36
N TYR A 159 14.88 -4.48 -17.84
CA TYR A 159 16.02 -5.33 -18.10
C TYR A 159 16.19 -5.63 -19.60
N ARG A 160 15.11 -6.04 -20.28
CA ARG A 160 15.12 -6.28 -21.72
C ARG A 160 15.61 -5.06 -22.51
N MET A 161 15.14 -3.87 -22.16
CA MET A 161 15.53 -2.63 -22.84
C MET A 161 16.98 -2.22 -22.58
N LYS A 162 17.57 -2.69 -21.48
CA LYS A 162 19.00 -2.58 -21.20
C LYS A 162 19.84 -3.69 -21.86
N GLY A 163 19.22 -4.58 -22.63
CA GLY A 163 19.90 -5.73 -23.24
C GLY A 163 20.23 -6.86 -22.27
N LEU A 164 19.65 -6.84 -21.06
CA LEU A 164 19.86 -7.87 -20.03
C LEU A 164 18.84 -8.99 -20.25
N THR A 165 19.22 -9.98 -21.04
CA THR A 165 18.30 -11.01 -21.52
C THR A 165 18.43 -12.36 -20.79
N LYS A 166 19.48 -12.56 -19.99
CA LYS A 166 19.69 -13.75 -19.16
C LYS A 166 19.33 -13.46 -17.72
N LEU A 167 18.18 -13.97 -17.28
CA LEU A 167 17.61 -13.70 -15.98
C LEU A 167 17.87 -14.84 -15.00
N ALA A 168 18.38 -14.51 -13.81
CA ALA A 168 18.31 -15.38 -12.64
C ALA A 168 17.10 -15.04 -11.79
N THR A 169 16.49 -16.03 -11.16
CA THR A 169 15.53 -15.82 -10.09
C THR A 169 16.08 -16.35 -8.78
N LEU A 170 15.83 -15.62 -7.68
CA LEU A 170 16.16 -16.02 -6.32
C LEU A 170 14.96 -15.72 -5.44
N MET A 171 14.18 -16.73 -5.13
CA MET A 171 12.89 -16.60 -4.46
C MET A 171 12.92 -17.19 -3.05
N THR A 172 12.16 -16.63 -2.14
CA THR A 172 11.88 -17.30 -0.86
C THR A 172 10.90 -18.46 -1.08
N THR A 173 10.93 -19.46 -0.21
CA THR A 173 10.02 -20.62 -0.29
C THR A 173 8.62 -20.33 0.27
N ASP A 174 8.37 -19.16 0.81
CA ASP A 174 7.08 -18.70 1.32
C ASP A 174 6.09 -18.25 0.23
N ALA A 175 4.93 -17.77 0.63
CA ALA A 175 3.89 -17.32 -0.29
C ALA A 175 4.36 -16.17 -1.20
N SER A 176 5.29 -15.32 -0.75
CA SER A 176 5.83 -14.21 -1.54
C SER A 176 6.70 -14.72 -2.69
N GLY A 177 7.65 -15.62 -2.40
CA GLY A 177 8.51 -16.20 -3.44
C GLY A 177 7.73 -17.06 -4.42
N GLN A 178 6.76 -17.85 -3.94
CA GLN A 178 5.86 -18.64 -4.80
C GLN A 178 5.04 -17.75 -5.74
N ASP A 179 4.62 -16.58 -5.28
CA ASP A 179 3.95 -15.61 -6.14
C ASP A 179 4.91 -15.03 -7.18
N GLY A 180 6.14 -14.70 -6.78
CA GLY A 180 7.20 -14.25 -7.66
C GLY A 180 7.52 -15.26 -8.78
N ASP A 181 7.64 -16.54 -8.45
CA ASP A 181 7.83 -17.60 -9.45
C ASP A 181 6.72 -17.62 -10.50
N ARG A 182 5.45 -17.66 -10.04
CA ARG A 182 4.29 -17.63 -10.94
C ARG A 182 4.26 -16.36 -11.80
N ALA A 183 4.58 -15.23 -11.23
CA ALA A 183 4.60 -13.96 -11.94
C ALA A 183 5.70 -13.91 -13.00
N VAL A 184 6.93 -14.34 -12.68
CA VAL A 184 8.03 -14.42 -13.65
C VAL A 184 7.67 -15.37 -14.80
N ASP A 185 7.20 -16.57 -14.50
CA ASP A 185 6.86 -17.57 -15.55
C ASP A 185 5.75 -17.04 -16.47
N LYS A 186 4.74 -16.38 -15.91
CA LYS A 186 3.68 -15.73 -16.70
C LYS A 186 4.25 -14.63 -17.61
N ILE A 187 5.12 -13.78 -17.10
CA ILE A 187 5.69 -12.64 -17.83
C ILE A 187 6.64 -13.11 -18.93
N LEU A 188 7.44 -14.15 -18.69
CA LEU A 188 8.31 -14.73 -19.71
C LEU A 188 7.51 -15.37 -20.86
N GLY A 189 6.26 -15.76 -20.62
CA GLY A 189 5.33 -16.22 -21.64
C GLY A 189 4.70 -15.11 -22.50
N TYR A 190 4.85 -13.84 -22.13
CA TYR A 190 4.30 -12.73 -22.94
C TYR A 190 5.01 -12.64 -24.30
N PRO A 191 4.29 -12.28 -25.38
CA PRO A 191 4.86 -12.25 -26.74
C PRO A 191 6.16 -11.48 -26.87
N GLU A 192 6.28 -10.34 -26.18
CA GLU A 192 7.44 -9.47 -26.21
C GLU A 192 8.67 -10.01 -25.45
N ASN A 193 8.49 -11.01 -24.60
CA ASN A 193 9.55 -11.62 -23.78
C ASN A 193 9.92 -13.04 -24.28
N LYS A 194 8.96 -13.72 -24.89
CA LYS A 194 9.13 -15.10 -25.36
C LYS A 194 10.25 -15.22 -26.39
N GLY A 195 11.27 -16.02 -26.07
CA GLY A 195 12.46 -16.17 -26.93
C GLY A 195 13.46 -15.01 -26.85
N VAL A 196 13.16 -13.94 -26.13
CA VAL A 196 14.04 -12.79 -25.90
C VAL A 196 14.68 -12.85 -24.52
N ILE A 197 13.88 -13.11 -23.48
CA ILE A 197 14.37 -13.26 -22.10
C ILE A 197 14.44 -14.76 -21.78
N THR A 198 15.57 -15.19 -21.26
CA THR A 198 15.79 -16.57 -20.81
C THR A 198 16.04 -16.60 -19.30
N LYS A 199 15.26 -17.37 -18.56
CA LYS A 199 15.53 -17.72 -17.17
C LYS A 199 16.64 -18.77 -17.14
N VAL A 200 17.88 -18.37 -16.86
CA VAL A 200 19.07 -19.25 -16.95
C VAL A 200 19.26 -20.07 -15.67
N VAL A 201 18.76 -19.60 -14.53
CA VAL A 201 18.78 -20.31 -13.25
C VAL A 201 17.61 -19.86 -12.39
N ALA A 202 17.05 -20.78 -11.61
CA ALA A 202 16.01 -20.51 -10.61
C ALA A 202 16.46 -21.10 -9.28
N GLU A 203 16.66 -20.21 -8.30
CA GLU A 203 17.14 -20.54 -6.98
C GLU A 203 16.11 -20.21 -5.91
N HIS A 204 16.11 -20.99 -4.84
CA HIS A 204 15.20 -20.79 -3.70
C HIS A 204 15.98 -20.86 -2.39
N PHE A 205 15.43 -20.18 -1.37
CA PHE A 205 15.95 -20.22 -0.01
C PHE A 205 14.82 -20.00 1.00
N ASN A 206 15.00 -20.47 2.25
CA ASN A 206 14.01 -20.21 3.29
C ASN A 206 14.12 -18.78 3.81
N PRO A 207 13.00 -18.11 4.16
CA PRO A 207 13.04 -16.76 4.76
C PRO A 207 13.88 -16.69 6.04
N SER A 208 14.07 -17.81 6.75
CA SER A 208 14.90 -17.93 7.95
C SER A 208 16.37 -18.22 7.68
N ASP A 209 16.77 -18.47 6.43
CA ASP A 209 18.16 -18.75 6.09
C ASP A 209 19.03 -17.51 6.35
N VAL A 210 20.15 -17.72 7.01
CA VAL A 210 21.12 -16.66 7.35
C VAL A 210 22.18 -16.46 6.28
N SER A 211 22.21 -17.34 5.26
CA SER A 211 23.14 -17.29 4.13
C SER A 211 22.51 -17.87 2.87
N VAL A 212 22.84 -17.27 1.75
CA VAL A 212 22.47 -17.71 0.39
C VAL A 212 23.70 -17.92 -0.50
N ALA A 213 24.85 -18.19 0.11
CA ALA A 213 26.12 -18.29 -0.59
C ALA A 213 26.12 -19.33 -1.71
N ALA A 214 25.50 -20.50 -1.49
CA ALA A 214 25.40 -21.55 -2.50
C ALA A 214 24.52 -21.12 -3.69
N GLN A 215 23.40 -20.47 -3.44
CA GLN A 215 22.50 -19.93 -4.48
C GLN A 215 23.22 -18.86 -5.29
N ILE A 216 23.90 -17.92 -4.63
CA ILE A 216 24.67 -16.86 -5.29
C ILE A 216 25.81 -17.44 -6.15
N ALA A 217 26.50 -18.47 -5.69
CA ALA A 217 27.52 -19.15 -6.49
C ALA A 217 26.94 -19.72 -7.80
N ARG A 218 25.80 -20.43 -7.73
CA ARG A 218 25.11 -20.98 -8.91
C ARG A 218 24.60 -19.87 -9.86
N ILE A 219 24.10 -18.76 -9.31
CA ILE A 219 23.73 -17.58 -10.13
C ILE A 219 24.94 -17.03 -10.86
N LYS A 220 26.09 -16.90 -10.19
CA LYS A 220 27.34 -16.41 -10.80
C LYS A 220 27.82 -17.32 -11.92
N GLU A 221 27.74 -18.62 -11.76
CA GLU A 221 28.14 -19.62 -12.75
C GLU A 221 27.16 -19.72 -13.94
N SER A 222 25.89 -19.35 -13.77
CA SER A 222 24.85 -19.45 -14.80
C SER A 222 25.02 -18.45 -15.95
N GLY A 223 25.89 -17.46 -15.81
CA GLY A 223 26.02 -16.37 -16.76
C GLY A 223 24.80 -15.42 -16.78
N ALA A 224 24.02 -15.36 -15.71
CA ALA A 224 22.93 -14.40 -15.55
C ALA A 224 23.44 -12.95 -15.68
N GLN A 225 22.62 -12.06 -16.21
CA GLN A 225 22.89 -10.64 -16.41
C GLN A 225 22.09 -9.76 -15.48
N ALA A 226 21.01 -10.29 -14.89
CA ALA A 226 20.16 -9.61 -13.92
C ALA A 226 19.47 -10.63 -13.03
N ILE A 227 19.02 -10.19 -11.85
CA ILE A 227 18.38 -11.02 -10.83
C ILE A 227 17.00 -10.43 -10.48
N VAL A 228 15.97 -11.27 -10.43
CA VAL A 228 14.75 -10.98 -9.69
C VAL A 228 14.82 -11.78 -8.38
N ALA A 229 15.03 -11.05 -7.27
CA ALA A 229 15.13 -11.61 -5.92
C ALA A 229 13.85 -11.27 -5.14
N TRP A 230 12.77 -12.03 -5.39
CA TRP A 230 11.44 -11.66 -4.91
C TRP A 230 11.25 -12.02 -3.44
N THR A 231 11.67 -11.12 -2.57
CA THR A 231 11.64 -11.26 -1.13
C THR A 231 11.60 -9.91 -0.43
N THR A 232 11.12 -9.87 0.81
CA THR A 232 10.94 -8.66 1.61
C THR A 232 11.61 -8.81 2.98
N GLY A 233 12.19 -7.74 3.49
CA GLY A 233 12.67 -7.70 4.86
C GLY A 233 14.07 -8.30 5.06
N ALA A 234 14.28 -8.96 6.19
CA ALA A 234 15.57 -9.57 6.53
C ALA A 234 16.07 -10.57 5.47
N PRO A 235 15.22 -11.37 4.79
CA PRO A 235 15.65 -12.21 3.68
C PRO A 235 16.26 -11.43 2.52
N ALA A 236 15.74 -10.24 2.17
CA ALA A 236 16.35 -9.40 1.14
C ALA A 236 17.74 -8.92 1.55
N ALA A 237 17.92 -8.54 2.82
CA ALA A 237 19.22 -8.18 3.36
C ALA A 237 20.22 -9.35 3.30
N THR A 238 19.77 -10.60 3.51
CA THR A 238 20.58 -11.80 3.36
C THR A 238 21.07 -12.00 1.93
N VAL A 239 20.18 -11.77 0.93
CA VAL A 239 20.56 -11.78 -0.50
C VAL A 239 21.62 -10.73 -0.80
N PHE A 240 21.43 -9.48 -0.37
CA PHE A 240 22.36 -8.39 -0.64
C PHE A 240 23.74 -8.62 -0.02
N ARG A 241 23.80 -9.09 1.24
CA ARG A 241 25.08 -9.49 1.85
C ARG A 241 25.75 -10.62 1.08
N GLY A 242 25.00 -11.64 0.65
CA GLY A 242 25.52 -12.75 -0.13
C GLY A 242 26.11 -12.27 -1.48
N MET A 243 25.47 -11.35 -2.18
CA MET A 243 25.98 -10.76 -3.41
C MET A 243 27.29 -10.00 -3.18
N ILE A 244 27.36 -9.13 -2.17
CA ILE A 244 28.57 -8.37 -1.83
C ILE A 244 29.71 -9.32 -1.45
N GLN A 245 29.46 -10.32 -0.60
CA GLN A 245 30.46 -11.29 -0.16
C GLN A 245 31.02 -12.12 -1.32
N ALA A 246 30.20 -12.44 -2.33
CA ALA A 246 30.60 -13.18 -3.54
C ALA A 246 31.21 -12.29 -4.63
N GLY A 247 31.26 -10.96 -4.44
CA GLY A 247 31.65 -10.02 -5.48
C GLY A 247 30.75 -10.11 -6.71
N LEU A 248 29.44 -10.35 -6.54
CA LEU A 248 28.46 -10.44 -7.62
C LEU A 248 27.80 -9.07 -7.79
N ASP A 249 28.18 -8.34 -8.82
CA ASP A 249 27.69 -6.99 -9.14
C ASP A 249 26.72 -7.05 -10.34
N LEU A 250 25.54 -7.63 -10.12
CA LEU A 250 24.45 -7.69 -11.08
C LEU A 250 23.28 -6.81 -10.63
N PRO A 251 22.50 -6.24 -11.57
CA PRO A 251 21.23 -5.65 -11.25
C PRO A 251 20.31 -6.64 -10.52
N VAL A 252 19.79 -6.22 -9.38
CA VAL A 252 18.92 -7.05 -8.55
C VAL A 252 17.64 -6.33 -8.19
N ALA A 253 16.49 -6.98 -8.42
CA ALA A 253 15.17 -6.47 -8.13
C ALA A 253 14.48 -7.29 -7.03
N PRO A 254 14.41 -6.80 -5.79
CA PRO A 254 13.55 -7.34 -4.75
C PRO A 254 12.11 -6.80 -4.87
N THR A 255 11.23 -7.17 -3.93
CA THR A 255 9.87 -6.62 -3.87
C THR A 255 9.86 -5.13 -3.55
N SER A 256 8.81 -4.42 -3.96
CA SER A 256 8.57 -3.01 -3.62
C SER A 256 8.43 -2.77 -2.11
N GLY A 257 8.12 -3.81 -1.34
CA GLY A 257 8.09 -3.75 0.13
C GLY A 257 9.40 -3.27 0.75
N ASN A 258 10.52 -3.46 0.06
CA ASN A 258 11.84 -2.99 0.50
C ASN A 258 12.12 -1.51 0.16
N GLN A 259 11.25 -0.85 -0.57
CA GLN A 259 11.42 0.56 -0.94
C GLN A 259 11.05 1.49 0.23
N THR A 260 11.88 1.50 1.25
CA THR A 260 11.73 2.36 2.43
C THR A 260 13.05 3.03 2.78
N PHE A 261 12.98 4.26 3.29
CA PHE A 261 14.18 4.96 3.79
C PHE A 261 14.79 4.23 4.99
N ALA A 262 13.97 3.58 5.83
CA ALA A 262 14.43 2.80 6.97
C ALA A 262 15.30 1.60 6.51
N ALA A 263 14.84 0.83 5.52
CA ALA A 263 15.61 -0.28 4.94
C ALA A 263 16.92 0.20 4.30
N MET A 264 16.87 1.27 3.49
CA MET A 264 18.07 1.82 2.85
C MET A 264 19.09 2.31 3.87
N THR A 265 18.66 2.91 4.96
CA THR A 265 19.54 3.33 6.07
C THR A 265 20.15 2.13 6.79
N GLN A 266 19.35 1.13 7.10
CA GLN A 266 19.79 -0.07 7.80
C GLN A 266 20.79 -0.90 6.97
N TRP A 267 20.62 -0.94 5.65
CA TRP A 267 21.40 -1.77 4.73
C TRP A 267 22.53 -1.02 4.02
N GLN A 268 22.75 0.26 4.32
CA GLN A 268 23.66 1.15 3.61
C GLN A 268 25.09 0.58 3.37
N SER A 269 25.59 -0.27 4.27
CA SER A 269 26.93 -0.89 4.17
C SER A 269 27.02 -2.08 3.22
N PHE A 270 25.88 -2.61 2.77
CA PHE A 270 25.79 -3.77 1.86
C PHE A 270 24.67 -3.63 0.82
N LEU A 271 24.26 -2.40 0.48
CA LEU A 271 23.35 -2.19 -0.63
C LEU A 271 24.02 -2.56 -1.95
N PRO A 272 23.35 -3.32 -2.84
CA PRO A 272 23.84 -3.56 -4.19
C PRO A 272 23.99 -2.26 -4.98
N THR A 273 25.06 -2.16 -5.77
CA THR A 273 25.33 -1.00 -6.63
C THR A 273 24.16 -0.75 -7.61
N HIS A 274 23.57 -1.83 -8.10
CA HIS A 274 22.50 -1.81 -9.09
C HIS A 274 21.19 -2.34 -8.49
N LEU A 275 20.73 -1.70 -7.39
CA LEU A 275 19.43 -2.01 -6.78
C LEU A 275 18.30 -1.47 -7.67
N ILE A 276 17.41 -2.34 -8.10
CA ILE A 276 16.28 -2.03 -8.97
C ILE A 276 14.99 -2.33 -8.19
N LEU A 277 14.07 -1.38 -8.13
CA LEU A 277 12.81 -1.54 -7.42
C LEU A 277 11.66 -1.18 -8.35
N ALA A 278 10.66 -2.06 -8.41
CA ALA A 278 9.37 -1.68 -8.97
C ALA A 278 8.64 -0.81 -7.96
N SER A 279 8.23 0.37 -8.38
CA SER A 279 7.56 1.36 -7.54
C SER A 279 6.22 1.72 -8.14
N ALA A 280 5.30 2.18 -7.31
CA ALA A 280 4.16 2.94 -7.78
C ALA A 280 4.59 4.30 -8.37
N LEU A 281 3.65 5.14 -8.82
CA LEU A 281 3.92 6.43 -9.49
C LEU A 281 4.56 7.49 -8.57
N TYR A 282 4.88 7.13 -7.37
CA TYR A 282 5.60 7.93 -6.42
C TYR A 282 7.11 7.56 -6.49
N PRO A 283 8.06 8.32 -6.61
CA PRO A 283 8.69 9.34 -5.77
C PRO A 283 8.60 10.75 -6.34
N PRO A 284 8.78 11.77 -5.47
CA PRO A 284 8.43 13.17 -5.72
C PRO A 284 9.49 13.92 -6.53
N HIS A 285 9.90 13.45 -7.68
CA HIS A 285 10.78 14.24 -8.55
C HIS A 285 9.94 14.94 -9.62
N ALA A 286 9.51 16.16 -9.29
CA ALA A 286 8.81 17.04 -10.22
C ALA A 286 9.54 17.09 -11.59
N GLY A 287 8.79 16.84 -12.67
CA GLY A 287 9.24 17.05 -14.04
C GLY A 287 9.89 15.86 -14.74
N VAL A 288 10.13 14.72 -14.07
CA VAL A 288 10.65 13.50 -14.73
C VAL A 288 9.53 12.72 -15.41
N LEU A 289 8.37 12.63 -14.76
CA LEU A 289 7.17 12.03 -15.32
C LEU A 289 6.07 13.08 -15.43
N GLN A 290 5.33 13.05 -16.52
CA GLN A 290 4.10 13.83 -16.65
C GLN A 290 2.97 12.98 -16.07
N LEU A 291 2.54 13.31 -14.86
CA LEU A 291 1.44 12.64 -14.16
C LEU A 291 0.11 13.36 -14.43
N ASP A 292 -1.00 12.69 -14.13
CA ASP A 292 -2.30 13.35 -14.03
C ASP A 292 -2.23 14.42 -12.92
N PRO A 293 -2.65 15.68 -13.17
CA PRO A 293 -2.57 16.75 -12.16
C PRO A 293 -3.29 16.42 -10.84
N ARG A 294 -4.30 15.54 -10.87
CA ARG A 294 -5.02 15.10 -9.67
C ARG A 294 -4.17 14.14 -8.83
N VAL A 295 -3.36 13.29 -9.48
CA VAL A 295 -2.37 12.43 -8.80
C VAL A 295 -1.27 13.29 -8.18
N GLU A 296 -0.73 14.25 -8.94
CA GLU A 296 0.27 15.19 -8.40
C GLU A 296 -0.26 15.94 -7.18
N LYS A 297 -1.53 16.39 -7.21
CA LYS A 297 -2.18 17.03 -6.08
C LYS A 297 -2.27 16.08 -4.87
N ALA A 298 -2.71 14.83 -5.05
CA ALA A 298 -2.79 13.85 -3.98
C ALA A 298 -1.40 13.57 -3.37
N GLN A 299 -0.36 13.47 -4.19
CA GLN A 299 1.02 13.33 -3.75
C GLN A 299 1.47 14.53 -2.91
N HIS A 300 1.26 15.76 -3.38
CA HIS A 300 1.63 16.98 -2.66
C HIS A 300 0.93 17.08 -1.31
N GLU A 301 -0.35 16.70 -1.22
CA GLU A 301 -1.10 16.68 0.04
C GLU A 301 -0.49 15.67 1.01
N MET A 302 -0.19 14.45 0.57
CA MET A 302 0.48 13.44 1.40
C MET A 302 1.86 13.94 1.87
N TYR A 303 2.69 14.47 0.96
CA TYR A 303 4.03 14.97 1.32
C TYR A 303 3.98 16.09 2.35
N ALA A 304 3.07 17.05 2.20
CA ALA A 304 2.92 18.14 3.14
C ALA A 304 2.60 17.62 4.55
N VAL A 305 1.63 16.70 4.66
CA VAL A 305 1.22 16.13 5.94
C VAL A 305 2.33 15.28 6.59
N LEU A 306 3.04 14.47 5.81
CA LEU A 306 4.16 13.66 6.32
C LEU A 306 5.33 14.55 6.76
N LYS A 307 5.68 15.58 5.97
CA LYS A 307 6.74 16.52 6.27
C LYS A 307 6.49 17.28 7.57
N ASP A 308 5.26 17.72 7.81
CA ASP A 308 4.85 18.40 9.05
C ASP A 308 5.07 17.53 10.30
N ARG A 309 5.23 16.21 10.11
CA ARG A 309 5.50 15.25 11.17
C ARG A 309 6.96 14.74 11.17
N GLY A 310 7.82 15.32 10.34
CA GLY A 310 9.21 14.88 10.20
C GLY A 310 9.37 13.53 9.50
N LEU A 311 8.33 13.07 8.79
CA LEU A 311 8.33 11.80 8.07
C LEU A 311 8.68 12.03 6.58
N LYS A 312 9.34 11.04 5.97
CA LYS A 312 9.56 10.98 4.53
C LYS A 312 8.55 10.02 3.90
N ALA A 313 8.00 10.43 2.76
CA ALA A 313 7.15 9.56 1.98
C ALA A 313 7.98 8.47 1.28
N ASP A 314 7.58 7.22 1.47
CA ASP A 314 8.13 6.05 0.78
C ASP A 314 7.00 5.15 0.26
N ASN A 315 7.33 4.00 -0.31
CA ASN A 315 6.32 3.11 -0.88
C ASN A 315 5.28 2.64 0.17
N GLN A 316 5.69 2.50 1.42
CA GLN A 316 4.78 2.08 2.48
C GLN A 316 3.80 3.19 2.84
N ALA A 317 4.29 4.42 2.89
CA ALA A 317 3.46 5.59 3.11
C ALA A 317 2.42 5.75 1.97
N ALA A 318 2.84 5.67 0.72
CA ALA A 318 1.96 5.82 -0.44
C ALA A 318 0.85 4.75 -0.46
N THR A 319 1.22 3.48 -0.35
CA THR A 319 0.27 2.36 -0.39
C THR A 319 -0.76 2.43 0.74
N SER A 320 -0.34 2.73 1.97
CA SER A 320 -1.26 2.83 3.11
C SER A 320 -2.12 4.09 3.07
N TRP A 321 -1.58 5.19 2.55
CA TRP A 321 -2.33 6.43 2.34
C TRP A 321 -3.49 6.24 1.38
N ASP A 322 -3.26 5.62 0.22
CA ASP A 322 -4.30 5.35 -0.76
C ASP A 322 -5.37 4.38 -0.24
N ALA A 323 -4.98 3.36 0.53
CA ALA A 323 -5.93 2.50 1.23
C ALA A 323 -6.84 3.32 2.16
N GLY A 324 -6.25 4.24 2.94
CA GLY A 324 -6.98 5.18 3.79
C GLY A 324 -7.92 6.09 3.00
N LEU A 325 -7.43 6.70 1.90
CA LEU A 325 -8.23 7.57 1.04
C LEU A 325 -9.48 6.87 0.50
N ILE A 326 -9.33 5.67 -0.06
CA ILE A 326 -10.42 4.91 -0.67
C ILE A 326 -11.45 4.51 0.38
N ILE A 327 -11.02 3.97 1.51
CA ILE A 327 -11.90 3.55 2.61
C ILE A 327 -12.65 4.75 3.18
N VAL A 328 -11.93 5.82 3.54
CA VAL A 328 -12.52 7.01 4.15
C VAL A 328 -13.47 7.72 3.18
N SER A 329 -13.15 7.76 1.88
CA SER A 329 -14.07 8.33 0.88
C SER A 329 -15.40 7.57 0.85
N GLY A 330 -15.36 6.24 0.90
CA GLY A 330 -16.54 5.39 0.99
C GLY A 330 -17.35 5.63 2.25
N LEU A 331 -16.68 5.63 3.40
CA LEU A 331 -17.34 5.85 4.70
C LEU A 331 -17.93 7.26 4.83
N ARG A 332 -17.27 8.29 4.29
CA ARG A 332 -17.82 9.65 4.23
C ARG A 332 -19.08 9.73 3.38
N LYS A 333 -19.12 9.02 2.26
CA LYS A 333 -20.27 9.00 1.36
C LYS A 333 -21.45 8.19 1.91
N LEU A 334 -21.16 7.08 2.57
CA LEU A 334 -22.17 6.13 3.06
C LEU A 334 -22.63 6.43 4.49
N GLY A 335 -21.83 7.16 5.26
CA GLY A 335 -22.04 7.43 6.68
C GLY A 335 -21.39 6.41 7.60
N ALA A 336 -21.26 6.76 8.88
CA ALA A 336 -20.59 5.92 9.90
C ALA A 336 -21.28 4.57 10.17
N ASN A 337 -22.53 4.39 9.75
CA ASN A 337 -23.26 3.13 9.90
C ASN A 337 -23.21 2.26 8.63
N ALA A 338 -22.27 2.55 7.71
CA ALA A 338 -22.10 1.77 6.50
C ALA A 338 -21.83 0.30 6.81
N THR A 339 -22.57 -0.60 6.15
CA THR A 339 -22.31 -2.03 6.24
C THR A 339 -21.11 -2.43 5.39
N ALA A 340 -20.50 -3.57 5.71
CA ALA A 340 -19.42 -4.14 4.88
C ALA A 340 -19.85 -4.29 3.41
N LYS A 341 -21.09 -4.71 3.16
CA LYS A 341 -21.62 -4.84 1.79
C LYS A 341 -21.70 -3.49 1.06
N GLN A 342 -22.21 -2.46 1.73
CA GLN A 342 -22.30 -1.13 1.12
C GLN A 342 -20.90 -0.57 0.78
N LEU A 343 -19.94 -0.73 1.71
CA LEU A 343 -18.57 -0.29 1.48
C LEU A 343 -17.91 -1.08 0.35
N ARG A 344 -18.07 -2.42 0.32
CA ARG A 344 -17.61 -3.27 -0.77
C ARG A 344 -18.16 -2.82 -2.12
N ASP A 345 -19.48 -2.60 -2.19
CA ASP A 345 -20.14 -2.16 -3.42
C ASP A 345 -19.70 -0.77 -3.86
N TYR A 346 -19.44 0.13 -2.91
CA TYR A 346 -18.87 1.45 -3.20
C TYR A 346 -17.49 1.31 -3.85
N ILE A 347 -16.56 0.57 -3.23
CA ILE A 347 -15.19 0.40 -3.73
C ILE A 347 -15.21 -0.30 -5.10
N ALA A 348 -15.95 -1.38 -5.26
CA ALA A 348 -16.04 -2.13 -6.51
C ALA A 348 -16.61 -1.31 -7.69
N ASN A 349 -17.36 -0.23 -7.41
CA ASN A 349 -17.88 0.69 -8.43
C ASN A 349 -17.08 1.99 -8.57
N LEU A 350 -16.01 2.16 -7.80
CA LEU A 350 -15.19 3.37 -7.85
C LEU A 350 -14.36 3.41 -9.13
N THR A 351 -14.50 4.49 -9.88
CA THR A 351 -13.76 4.75 -11.12
C THR A 351 -13.22 6.17 -11.10
N ASP A 352 -12.15 6.43 -11.85
CA ASP A 352 -11.53 7.75 -12.00
C ASP A 352 -11.18 8.42 -10.65
N PHE A 353 -10.77 7.62 -9.66
CA PHE A 353 -10.45 8.11 -8.33
C PHE A 353 -8.95 8.39 -8.21
N PRO A 354 -8.54 9.65 -7.99
CA PRO A 354 -7.14 10.00 -7.86
C PRO A 354 -6.59 9.58 -6.48
N GLY A 355 -5.57 8.77 -6.49
CA GLY A 355 -4.73 8.43 -5.36
C GLY A 355 -3.29 8.91 -5.58
N VAL A 356 -2.42 8.57 -4.63
CA VAL A 356 -0.98 8.87 -4.69
C VAL A 356 -0.28 7.97 -5.72
N ASP A 357 -0.72 6.71 -5.80
CA ASP A 357 -0.14 5.69 -6.67
C ASP A 357 -0.75 5.69 -8.10
N GLY A 358 -1.71 6.54 -8.37
CA GLY A 358 -2.34 6.66 -9.69
C GLY A 358 -3.83 6.93 -9.65
N ILE A 359 -4.47 6.79 -10.81
CA ILE A 359 -5.93 6.88 -10.94
C ILE A 359 -6.51 5.48 -10.79
N TYR A 360 -7.32 5.29 -9.75
CA TYR A 360 -7.97 4.01 -9.47
C TYR A 360 -9.25 3.84 -10.29
N ASP A 361 -9.39 2.66 -10.90
CA ASP A 361 -10.58 2.23 -11.62
C ASP A 361 -10.87 0.74 -11.32
N PHE A 362 -11.75 0.50 -10.33
CA PHE A 362 -12.08 -0.86 -9.89
C PHE A 362 -13.00 -1.61 -10.85
N LYS A 363 -13.60 -0.94 -11.84
CA LYS A 363 -14.32 -1.60 -12.94
C LYS A 363 -13.38 -2.16 -13.97
N LYS A 364 -12.31 -1.44 -14.28
CA LYS A 364 -11.28 -1.87 -15.22
C LYS A 364 -10.32 -2.89 -14.60
N TYR A 365 -9.96 -2.69 -13.34
CA TYR A 365 -9.05 -3.55 -12.57
C TYR A 365 -9.73 -3.98 -11.27
N PRO A 366 -10.61 -5.00 -11.32
CA PRO A 366 -11.38 -5.43 -10.17
C PRO A 366 -10.52 -5.71 -8.95
N GLU A 367 -11.03 -5.33 -7.78
CA GLU A 367 -10.45 -5.49 -6.44
C GLU A 367 -9.08 -4.84 -6.21
N ARG A 368 -8.51 -4.18 -7.24
CA ARG A 368 -7.20 -3.49 -7.13
C ARG A 368 -7.27 -2.03 -7.54
N GLY A 369 -8.01 -1.70 -8.57
CA GLY A 369 -8.16 -0.34 -9.11
C GLY A 369 -6.96 0.15 -9.92
N LEU A 370 -5.80 -0.47 -9.82
CA LEU A 370 -4.56 -0.12 -10.51
C LEU A 370 -4.16 -1.18 -11.53
N GLY A 371 -3.62 -0.75 -12.66
CA GLY A 371 -3.14 -1.62 -13.73
C GLY A 371 -1.64 -1.49 -14.00
N PRO A 372 -1.15 -2.05 -15.12
CA PRO A 372 0.28 -2.07 -15.45
C PRO A 372 0.95 -0.70 -15.49
N ASP A 373 0.21 0.34 -15.87
CA ASP A 373 0.73 1.71 -15.94
C ASP A 373 0.91 2.39 -14.57
N SER A 374 0.58 1.72 -13.47
CA SER A 374 0.82 2.20 -12.12
C SER A 374 2.18 1.77 -11.55
N SER A 375 2.96 0.96 -12.29
CA SER A 375 4.28 0.49 -11.83
C SER A 375 5.40 1.14 -12.65
N THR A 376 6.38 1.71 -11.97
CA THR A 376 7.61 2.26 -12.55
C THR A 376 8.82 1.52 -12.01
N VAL A 377 9.99 1.75 -12.60
CA VAL A 377 11.26 1.23 -12.09
C VAL A 377 12.08 2.36 -11.51
N THR A 378 12.59 2.17 -10.31
CA THR A 378 13.40 3.13 -9.57
C THR A 378 14.67 2.48 -9.03
N THR A 379 15.59 3.31 -8.59
CA THR A 379 16.76 2.94 -7.80
C THR A 379 16.92 3.89 -6.62
N TYR A 380 17.72 3.49 -5.64
CA TYR A 380 18.10 4.37 -4.53
C TYR A 380 19.49 4.98 -4.81
N ASP A 381 19.57 6.30 -4.82
CA ASP A 381 20.83 7.01 -4.88
C ASP A 381 21.37 7.24 -3.46
N ALA A 382 22.43 6.52 -3.12
CA ALA A 382 23.07 6.61 -1.80
C ALA A 382 23.71 7.97 -1.52
N LYS A 383 24.03 8.78 -2.56
CA LYS A 383 24.63 10.12 -2.40
C LYS A 383 23.60 11.15 -2.00
N THR A 384 22.46 11.18 -2.69
CA THR A 384 21.35 12.07 -2.40
C THR A 384 20.45 11.53 -1.28
N LYS A 385 20.58 10.25 -0.98
CA LYS A 385 19.72 9.48 -0.05
C LYS A 385 18.26 9.57 -0.45
N ASP A 386 17.98 9.39 -1.73
CA ASP A 386 16.64 9.51 -2.29
C ASP A 386 16.43 8.55 -3.46
N TRP A 387 15.16 8.44 -3.90
CA TRP A 387 14.74 7.56 -4.98
C TRP A 387 14.89 8.26 -6.34
N VAL A 388 15.35 7.53 -7.35
CA VAL A 388 15.54 8.02 -8.71
C VAL A 388 14.76 7.15 -9.70
N TRP A 389 14.00 7.78 -10.59
CA TRP A 389 13.31 7.11 -11.68
C TRP A 389 14.28 6.53 -12.70
N LEU A 390 14.08 5.27 -13.07
CA LEU A 390 14.80 4.57 -14.15
C LEU A 390 13.90 4.32 -15.36
N SER A 391 12.59 4.37 -15.19
CA SER A 391 11.63 4.14 -16.26
C SER A 391 10.39 5.03 -16.15
N ARG A 392 9.64 5.13 -17.24
CA ARG A 392 8.24 5.55 -17.26
C ARG A 392 7.35 4.40 -16.74
N PRO A 393 6.03 4.66 -16.54
CA PRO A 393 5.04 3.63 -16.23
C PRO A 393 5.16 2.38 -17.11
N GLY A 394 4.95 1.21 -16.53
CA GLY A 394 5.11 -0.09 -17.18
C GLY A 394 6.55 -0.45 -17.57
N GLY A 395 7.58 0.19 -16.98
CA GLY A 395 8.99 -0.09 -17.29
C GLY A 395 9.46 0.48 -18.63
N ALA A 396 8.71 1.41 -19.24
CA ALA A 396 9.10 2.05 -20.51
C ALA A 396 10.31 2.99 -20.35
N PRO A 397 11.09 3.31 -21.41
CA PRO A 397 12.21 4.23 -21.31
C PRO A 397 11.79 5.62 -20.84
N LEU A 398 12.67 6.31 -20.11
CA LEU A 398 12.46 7.72 -19.75
C LEU A 398 12.50 8.64 -20.97
N LYS A 399 13.33 8.30 -21.96
CA LYS A 399 13.46 8.99 -23.26
C LYS A 399 13.62 7.95 -24.36
#